data_6f653f6e1d2fdfbf8fa2b7b3d656f0f7
#
_entry.id   6f653f6e1d2fdfbf8fa2b7b3d656f0f7
#
_cell.length_a   1.000
_cell.length_b   1.000
_cell.length_c   1.000
_cell.angle_alpha   90.00
_cell.angle_beta   90.00
_cell.angle_gamma   90.00
#
_symmetry.space_group_name_H-M   'P 1'
#
loop_
_entity.id
_entity.type
_entity.pdbx_description
1 polymer ?
#
loop_
_entity_poly.entity_id
_entity_poly.type
_entity_poly.pdbx_seq_one_letter_code
_entity_poly.pdbx_strand_id
1 'polypeptide(L)'
;MKNYCESWREYSKYAYSRFAGCLDDILIYIKTFFHYHIPLTISTYKDVQILADYAGEMFYQGSLSKLDREYDRLCELLTEGRMDELSKECQELSQTIFQHYLNKNIKRTDIAFTLENYKKQFDEFISQVPVVTSTTHAVRKSIPASFVFDYVIIDESSQVDLITAIIAMSCCRNMVIVGDSMQLPQIVPSEVIPQAREYARQMQVHPSYDYVKHSIISSLKAIYSNLPTVLLREHYRCHPLIIDFCNQQFYDKKLIIKSEWTDPKEGNHPLAIVTVRHADRERPCADYKGKSWVNKLEQLKVCEEFNRLTCSGITDIGVITPFRSHANAINKLREDICADTIHKFQGREKEVVIFSTVKDKVKVDEEWESSYSADKRVDFINQSELINVAVSRAKNRLELVMSQLLFEQAPLSTNIGNLIRYIKYNKGEITFQSIFDYLYHHNLAPDRERSLRRLFGSWYASELSLIHI
;
A
#
# COMPACT_ATOMS: atom_id res chain seq x y z
N MET A 1 -17.22 23.49 18.17
CA MET A 1 -17.96 22.61 17.24
C MET A 1 -17.61 21.12 17.37
N LYS A 2 -16.34 20.69 17.34
CA LYS A 2 -15.98 19.26 17.50
C LYS A 2 -16.54 18.66 18.79
N ASN A 3 -16.36 19.32 19.94
CA ASN A 3 -16.91 18.88 21.22
C ASN A 3 -18.45 18.91 21.25
N TYR A 4 -19.06 19.70 20.37
CA TYR A 4 -20.51 19.76 20.23
C TYR A 4 -21.05 18.59 19.46
N CYS A 5 -20.43 18.21 18.34
CA CYS A 5 -20.80 17.01 17.58
C CYS A 5 -20.58 15.73 18.40
N GLU A 6 -19.53 15.66 19.23
CA GLU A 6 -19.26 14.52 20.11
C GLU A 6 -20.33 14.42 21.22
N SER A 7 -20.68 15.52 21.85
CA SER A 7 -21.75 15.54 22.86
C SER A 7 -23.15 15.22 22.29
N TRP A 8 -23.42 15.61 21.03
CA TRP A 8 -24.65 15.25 20.33
C TRP A 8 -24.69 13.77 19.91
N ARG A 9 -23.54 13.19 19.54
CA ARG A 9 -23.44 11.74 19.29
C ARG A 9 -23.66 10.92 20.56
N GLU A 10 -23.16 11.36 21.69
CA GLU A 10 -23.44 10.72 22.98
C GLU A 10 -24.89 10.86 23.36
N TYR A 11 -25.47 12.04 23.18
CA TYR A 11 -26.89 12.28 23.48
C TYR A 11 -27.81 11.44 22.59
N SER A 12 -27.52 11.28 21.31
CA SER A 12 -28.30 10.41 20.43
C SER A 12 -28.32 8.93 20.87
N LYS A 13 -27.28 8.48 21.58
CA LYS A 13 -27.24 7.15 22.20
C LYS A 13 -28.12 7.07 23.48
N TYR A 14 -28.21 8.18 24.24
CA TYR A 14 -29.03 8.26 25.47
C TYR A 14 -30.50 8.46 25.18
N ALA A 15 -30.88 9.14 24.12
CA ALA A 15 -32.29 9.33 23.73
C ALA A 15 -33.02 8.02 23.41
N TYR A 16 -32.29 6.91 23.25
CA TYR A 16 -32.83 5.57 23.12
C TYR A 16 -33.33 4.96 24.46
N SER A 17 -32.93 5.49 25.60
CA SER A 17 -33.46 5.02 26.90
C SER A 17 -34.69 5.85 27.29
N ARG A 18 -35.81 5.23 27.25
CA ARG A 18 -37.20 5.72 27.35
C ARG A 18 -37.56 6.49 28.64
N PHE A 19 -36.62 6.99 29.47
CA PHE A 19 -36.91 7.54 30.80
C PHE A 19 -36.18 8.84 31.21
N ALA A 20 -35.42 9.47 30.33
CA ALA A 20 -34.82 10.79 30.61
C ALA A 20 -35.59 11.91 29.88
N GLY A 21 -36.90 11.89 30.02
CA GLY A 21 -37.73 12.86 29.35
C GLY A 21 -37.77 14.17 30.06
N CYS A 22 -37.97 15.28 29.64
CA CYS A 22 -38.34 16.62 30.07
C CYS A 22 -37.25 17.52 30.62
N LEU A 23 -36.45 17.15 31.59
CA LEU A 23 -35.44 18.03 32.19
C LEU A 23 -34.16 18.15 31.34
N ASP A 24 -33.75 17.06 30.72
CA ASP A 24 -32.59 17.03 29.82
C ASP A 24 -32.89 17.77 28.51
N ASP A 25 -34.10 17.63 27.97
CA ASP A 25 -34.55 18.37 26.79
C ASP A 25 -34.58 19.87 27.02
N ILE A 26 -35.00 20.32 28.20
CA ILE A 26 -35.00 21.72 28.59
C ILE A 26 -33.57 22.26 28.76
N LEU A 27 -32.68 21.48 29.35
CA LEU A 27 -31.27 21.85 29.51
C LEU A 27 -30.53 21.95 28.18
N ILE A 28 -30.86 21.07 27.25
CA ILE A 28 -30.31 21.09 25.90
C ILE A 28 -30.87 22.23 25.08
N TYR A 29 -32.16 22.50 25.18
CA TYR A 29 -32.79 23.67 24.59
C TYR A 29 -32.13 24.99 25.09
N ILE A 30 -31.95 25.14 26.42
CA ILE A 30 -31.29 26.29 27.03
C ILE A 30 -29.84 26.40 26.53
N LYS A 31 -29.06 25.33 26.56
CA LYS A 31 -27.68 25.33 26.05
C LYS A 31 -27.59 25.65 24.54
N THR A 32 -28.48 25.10 23.74
CA THR A 32 -28.46 25.29 22.29
C THR A 32 -28.94 26.68 21.92
N PHE A 33 -29.97 27.21 22.61
CA PHE A 33 -30.46 28.56 22.37
C PHE A 33 -29.45 29.62 22.82
N PHE A 34 -28.93 29.52 24.03
CA PHE A 34 -28.05 30.58 24.61
C PHE A 34 -26.60 30.51 24.09
N HIS A 35 -26.13 29.34 23.74
CA HIS A 35 -24.74 29.17 23.25
C HIS A 35 -24.58 29.25 21.75
N TYR A 36 -25.61 28.82 20.99
CA TYR A 36 -25.53 28.67 19.55
C TYR A 36 -26.62 29.44 18.79
N HIS A 37 -27.51 30.12 19.48
CA HIS A 37 -28.63 30.90 18.94
C HIS A 37 -29.53 30.09 17.95
N ILE A 38 -29.69 28.79 18.17
CA ILE A 38 -30.54 27.94 17.37
C ILE A 38 -31.86 27.71 18.10
N PRO A 39 -33.00 28.22 17.59
CA PRO A 39 -34.31 27.94 18.17
C PRO A 39 -34.71 26.49 17.85
N LEU A 40 -34.89 25.66 18.85
CA LEU A 40 -35.25 24.26 18.71
C LEU A 40 -36.54 23.93 19.42
N THR A 41 -37.47 23.34 18.71
CA THR A 41 -38.55 22.53 19.25
C THR A 41 -38.24 21.05 18.92
N ILE A 42 -37.46 20.39 19.77
CA ILE A 42 -37.10 18.97 19.54
C ILE A 42 -38.25 18.13 20.09
N SER A 43 -38.99 17.48 19.19
CA SER A 43 -40.09 16.59 19.57
C SER A 43 -39.82 15.11 19.20
N THR A 44 -38.86 14.83 18.30
CA THR A 44 -38.63 13.49 17.81
C THR A 44 -37.14 13.18 17.53
N TYR A 45 -36.78 11.90 17.50
CA TYR A 45 -35.43 11.42 17.14
C TYR A 45 -34.96 11.92 15.76
N LYS A 46 -35.88 12.09 14.80
CA LYS A 46 -35.54 12.63 13.48
C LYS A 46 -34.98 14.05 13.54
N ASP A 47 -35.54 14.88 14.44
CA ASP A 47 -35.09 16.26 14.60
C ASP A 47 -33.66 16.30 15.16
N VAL A 48 -33.32 15.39 16.09
CA VAL A 48 -31.95 15.26 16.64
C VAL A 48 -30.95 14.82 15.57
N GLN A 49 -31.33 13.89 14.68
CA GLN A 49 -30.49 13.45 13.60
C GLN A 49 -30.22 14.57 12.58
N ILE A 50 -31.28 15.29 12.17
CA ILE A 50 -31.17 16.44 11.26
C ILE A 50 -30.22 17.50 11.84
N LEU A 51 -30.31 17.75 13.16
CA LEU A 51 -29.45 18.71 13.82
C LEU A 51 -28.01 18.24 13.93
N ALA A 52 -27.79 16.94 14.19
CA ALA A 52 -26.44 16.38 14.19
C ALA A 52 -25.78 16.46 12.81
N ASP A 53 -26.55 16.20 11.75
CA ASP A 53 -26.09 16.30 10.37
C ASP A 53 -25.79 17.77 10.01
N TYR A 54 -26.68 18.70 10.36
CA TYR A 54 -26.47 20.14 10.16
C TYR A 54 -25.27 20.67 10.95
N ALA A 55 -25.11 20.28 12.21
CA ALA A 55 -23.94 20.64 13.00
C ALA A 55 -22.65 20.06 12.45
N GLY A 56 -22.72 18.85 11.90
CA GLY A 56 -21.62 18.22 11.16
C GLY A 56 -21.23 19.03 9.92
N GLU A 57 -22.21 19.40 9.12
CA GLU A 57 -21.99 20.21 7.91
C GLU A 57 -21.39 21.58 8.23
N MET A 58 -21.93 22.28 9.22
CA MET A 58 -21.41 23.56 9.71
C MET A 58 -19.98 23.45 10.25
N PHE A 59 -19.65 22.33 10.92
CA PHE A 59 -18.29 22.06 11.38
C PHE A 59 -17.32 21.88 10.18
N TYR A 60 -17.72 21.12 9.18
CA TYR A 60 -16.87 20.88 7.99
C TYR A 60 -16.72 22.16 7.16
N GLN A 61 -17.78 22.91 6.93
CA GLN A 61 -17.72 24.20 6.23
C GLN A 61 -16.81 25.20 6.97
N GLY A 62 -16.95 25.32 8.30
CA GLY A 62 -16.08 26.16 9.10
C GLY A 62 -14.61 25.71 9.09
N SER A 63 -14.38 24.42 9.05
CA SER A 63 -13.03 23.85 8.96
C SER A 63 -12.41 24.08 7.60
N LEU A 64 -13.17 23.90 6.51
CA LEU A 64 -12.73 24.20 5.14
C LEU A 64 -12.37 25.67 5.00
N SER A 65 -13.26 26.60 5.41
CA SER A 65 -13.00 28.03 5.35
C SER A 65 -11.78 28.48 6.15
N LYS A 66 -11.43 27.74 7.22
CA LYS A 66 -10.20 28.00 7.96
C LYS A 66 -8.97 27.51 7.21
N LEU A 67 -9.05 26.31 6.62
CA LEU A 67 -7.98 25.73 5.82
C LEU A 67 -7.72 26.55 4.55
N ASP A 68 -8.76 27.01 3.87
CA ASP A 68 -8.64 27.87 2.69
C ASP A 68 -7.89 29.17 3.04
N ARG A 69 -8.28 29.84 4.12
CA ARG A 69 -7.57 31.04 4.58
C ARG A 69 -6.12 30.79 4.95
N GLU A 70 -5.82 29.65 5.55
CA GLU A 70 -4.45 29.29 5.86
C GLU A 70 -3.65 28.95 4.61
N TYR A 71 -4.27 28.26 3.64
CA TYR A 71 -3.70 27.99 2.33
C TYR A 71 -3.37 29.28 1.57
N ASP A 72 -4.31 30.21 1.47
CA ASP A 72 -4.10 31.49 0.80
C ASP A 72 -2.94 32.27 1.43
N ARG A 73 -2.92 32.34 2.77
CA ARG A 73 -1.82 32.98 3.52
C ARG A 73 -0.46 32.33 3.24
N LEU A 74 -0.42 30.97 3.16
CA LEU A 74 0.81 30.27 2.87
C LEU A 74 1.24 30.51 1.41
N CYS A 75 0.31 30.57 0.47
CA CYS A 75 0.58 30.91 -0.92
C CYS A 75 1.15 32.32 -1.06
N GLU A 76 0.58 33.31 -0.33
CA GLU A 76 1.12 34.68 -0.30
C GLU A 76 2.55 34.69 0.25
N LEU A 77 2.81 34.03 1.38
CA LEU A 77 4.15 33.94 1.98
C LEU A 77 5.18 33.27 1.06
N LEU A 78 4.77 32.22 0.31
CA LEU A 78 5.64 31.55 -0.65
C LEU A 78 5.98 32.47 -1.83
N THR A 79 4.96 33.23 -2.30
CA THR A 79 5.12 34.18 -3.41
C THR A 79 6.00 35.36 -3.00
N GLU A 80 5.72 35.98 -1.85
CA GLU A 80 6.53 37.08 -1.31
C GLU A 80 7.97 36.65 -1.00
N GLY A 81 8.16 35.43 -0.51
CA GLY A 81 9.46 34.84 -0.21
C GLY A 81 10.28 34.47 -1.42
N ARG A 82 9.73 34.55 -2.65
CA ARG A 82 10.41 34.13 -3.91
C ARG A 82 11.02 32.74 -3.80
N MET A 83 10.32 31.81 -3.12
CA MET A 83 10.86 30.49 -2.78
C MET A 83 11.21 29.66 -4.02
N ASP A 84 10.44 29.78 -5.09
CA ASP A 84 10.69 29.06 -6.36
C ASP A 84 11.97 29.57 -7.03
N GLU A 85 12.20 30.89 -7.04
CA GLU A 85 13.41 31.50 -7.58
C GLU A 85 14.62 31.11 -6.75
N LEU A 86 14.53 31.21 -5.42
CA LEU A 86 15.61 30.81 -4.50
C LEU A 86 15.92 29.31 -4.61
N SER A 87 14.91 28.47 -4.77
CA SER A 87 15.09 27.03 -4.97
C SER A 87 15.86 26.75 -6.26
N LYS A 88 15.50 27.44 -7.35
CA LYS A 88 16.20 27.33 -8.64
C LYS A 88 17.65 27.81 -8.56
N GLU A 89 17.87 28.96 -7.96
CA GLU A 89 19.23 29.49 -7.73
C GLU A 89 20.06 28.52 -6.87
N CYS A 90 19.50 27.97 -5.82
CA CYS A 90 20.16 26.99 -4.96
C CYS A 90 20.54 25.73 -5.76
N GLN A 91 19.65 25.25 -6.63
CA GLN A 91 19.89 24.09 -7.49
C GLN A 91 21.03 24.37 -8.49
N GLU A 92 21.02 25.53 -9.15
CA GLU A 92 22.07 25.93 -10.10
C GLU A 92 23.43 26.08 -9.43
N LEU A 93 23.49 26.73 -8.25
CA LEU A 93 24.70 26.85 -7.44
C LEU A 93 25.19 25.47 -6.98
N SER A 94 24.33 24.62 -6.48
CA SER A 94 24.68 23.26 -6.05
C SER A 94 25.27 22.45 -7.20
N GLN A 95 24.66 22.54 -8.37
CA GLN A 95 25.16 21.89 -9.59
C GLN A 95 26.55 22.42 -9.99
N THR A 96 26.74 23.72 -9.94
CA THR A 96 28.03 24.37 -10.26
C THR A 96 29.11 23.94 -9.27
N ILE A 97 28.83 23.97 -7.98
CA ILE A 97 29.73 23.50 -6.91
C ILE A 97 30.09 22.04 -7.12
N PHE A 98 29.10 21.20 -7.40
CA PHE A 98 29.32 19.78 -7.64
C PHE A 98 30.17 19.52 -8.88
N GLN A 99 29.89 20.18 -9.99
CA GLN A 99 30.72 20.09 -11.21
C GLN A 99 32.16 20.55 -10.96
N HIS A 100 32.35 21.67 -10.25
CA HIS A 100 33.67 22.14 -9.88
C HIS A 100 34.43 21.12 -9.02
N TYR A 101 33.75 20.56 -8.03
CA TYR A 101 34.30 19.51 -7.16
C TYR A 101 34.70 18.26 -7.97
N LEU A 102 33.84 17.78 -8.88
CA LEU A 102 34.15 16.65 -9.74
C LEU A 102 35.37 16.93 -10.64
N ASN A 103 35.40 18.08 -11.29
CA ASN A 103 36.51 18.46 -12.18
C ASN A 103 37.84 18.57 -11.42
N LYS A 104 37.81 18.98 -10.16
CA LYS A 104 39.03 19.11 -9.32
C LYS A 104 39.50 17.77 -8.79
N ASN A 105 38.61 16.86 -8.45
CA ASN A 105 38.91 15.63 -7.70
C ASN A 105 38.94 14.36 -8.56
N ILE A 106 38.23 14.34 -9.69
CA ILE A 106 38.28 13.20 -10.61
C ILE A 106 39.50 13.36 -11.51
N LYS A 107 40.47 12.47 -11.36
CA LYS A 107 41.68 12.43 -12.20
C LYS A 107 41.36 11.63 -13.47
N ARG A 108 41.40 12.25 -14.62
CA ARG A 108 41.35 11.56 -15.90
C ARG A 108 42.73 10.96 -16.19
N THR A 109 42.77 9.67 -16.47
CA THR A 109 43.98 8.98 -16.94
C THR A 109 43.68 8.41 -18.34
N ASP A 110 44.71 8.19 -19.16
CA ASP A 110 44.57 7.56 -20.49
C ASP A 110 44.48 6.02 -20.39
N ILE A 111 44.31 5.49 -19.17
CA ILE A 111 44.24 4.04 -18.93
C ILE A 111 42.87 3.55 -19.28
N ALA A 112 42.78 2.60 -20.22
CA ALA A 112 41.55 1.84 -20.50
C ALA A 112 41.44 0.68 -19.51
N PHE A 113 40.41 0.75 -18.64
CA PHE A 113 40.15 -0.30 -17.66
C PHE A 113 39.32 -1.42 -18.27
N THR A 114 39.71 -2.66 -18.01
CA THR A 114 38.99 -3.91 -18.38
C THR A 114 38.77 -4.73 -17.13
N LEU A 115 37.93 -5.76 -17.24
CA LEU A 115 37.69 -6.71 -16.14
C LEU A 115 38.95 -7.43 -15.65
N GLU A 116 39.98 -7.49 -16.49
CA GLU A 116 41.26 -8.16 -16.17
C GLU A 116 42.27 -7.27 -15.45
N ASN A 117 42.27 -5.95 -15.76
CA ASN A 117 43.30 -5.04 -15.25
C ASN A 117 42.83 -4.10 -14.12
N TYR A 118 41.54 -3.77 -14.02
CA TYR A 118 41.06 -2.76 -13.08
C TYR A 118 41.46 -3.03 -11.62
N LYS A 119 41.49 -4.30 -11.19
CA LYS A 119 41.92 -4.64 -9.82
C LYS A 119 43.40 -4.45 -9.55
N LYS A 120 44.21 -4.59 -10.57
CA LYS A 120 45.67 -4.41 -10.44
C LYS A 120 46.05 -2.92 -10.36
N GLN A 121 45.23 -2.07 -10.95
CA GLN A 121 45.35 -0.63 -11.02
C GLN A 121 44.16 0.05 -10.34
N PHE A 122 43.82 -0.46 -9.15
CA PHE A 122 42.56 -0.08 -8.50
C PHE A 122 42.55 1.33 -8.00
N ASP A 123 43.69 1.87 -7.56
CA ASP A 123 43.81 3.26 -7.09
C ASP A 123 43.58 4.25 -8.24
N GLU A 124 44.12 3.96 -9.43
CA GLU A 124 43.86 4.74 -10.63
C GLU A 124 42.40 4.58 -11.08
N PHE A 125 41.87 3.35 -11.05
CA PHE A 125 40.48 3.06 -11.37
C PHE A 125 39.54 3.88 -10.50
N ILE A 126 39.68 3.80 -9.16
CA ILE A 126 38.77 4.47 -8.22
C ILE A 126 38.91 6.00 -8.29
N SER A 127 40.11 6.53 -8.68
CA SER A 127 40.29 7.96 -8.88
C SER A 127 39.53 8.52 -10.08
N GLN A 128 39.25 7.69 -11.09
CA GLN A 128 38.38 8.02 -12.23
C GLN A 128 36.93 7.67 -12.00
N VAL A 129 36.65 6.56 -11.32
CA VAL A 129 35.33 5.98 -11.09
C VAL A 129 35.08 5.87 -9.57
N PRO A 130 34.84 7.00 -8.89
CA PRO A 130 34.71 7.03 -7.42
C PRO A 130 33.45 6.34 -6.90
N VAL A 131 32.49 6.02 -7.78
CA VAL A 131 31.25 5.32 -7.44
C VAL A 131 31.21 3.96 -8.14
N VAL A 132 31.13 2.91 -7.35
CA VAL A 132 31.05 1.52 -7.84
C VAL A 132 29.72 0.92 -7.41
N THR A 133 28.95 0.39 -8.36
CA THR A 133 27.70 -0.33 -8.09
C THR A 133 27.93 -1.85 -8.08
N SER A 134 27.35 -2.53 -7.10
CA SER A 134 27.48 -3.98 -6.95
C SER A 134 26.28 -4.55 -6.16
N THR A 135 26.12 -5.85 -6.18
CA THR A 135 25.26 -6.51 -5.19
C THR A 135 25.99 -6.71 -3.87
N THR A 136 25.29 -6.82 -2.76
CA THR A 136 25.87 -7.10 -1.44
C THR A 136 26.73 -8.37 -1.43
N HIS A 137 26.36 -9.38 -2.22
CA HIS A 137 27.13 -10.63 -2.37
C HIS A 137 28.43 -10.46 -3.16
N ALA A 138 28.46 -9.56 -4.13
CA ALA A 138 29.56 -9.45 -5.07
C ALA A 138 30.58 -8.35 -4.71
N VAL A 139 30.18 -7.36 -3.89
CA VAL A 139 30.99 -6.17 -3.61
C VAL A 139 32.40 -6.51 -3.14
N ARG A 140 32.54 -7.46 -2.21
CA ARG A 140 33.85 -7.88 -1.67
C ARG A 140 34.74 -8.52 -2.71
N LYS A 141 34.13 -9.28 -3.64
CA LYS A 141 34.87 -9.91 -4.75
C LYS A 141 35.24 -8.92 -5.85
N SER A 142 34.58 -7.78 -5.93
CA SER A 142 34.79 -6.76 -6.95
C SER A 142 35.94 -5.80 -6.64
N ILE A 143 36.47 -5.82 -5.42
CA ILE A 143 37.54 -4.93 -4.98
C ILE A 143 38.76 -5.72 -4.49
N PRO A 144 39.98 -5.11 -4.47
CA PRO A 144 41.14 -5.71 -3.81
C PRO A 144 40.91 -5.94 -2.31
N ALA A 145 41.59 -6.94 -1.77
CA ALA A 145 41.41 -7.31 -0.35
C ALA A 145 41.80 -6.19 0.63
N SER A 146 42.74 -5.37 0.26
CA SER A 146 43.23 -4.23 1.05
C SER A 146 42.40 -2.97 0.94
N PHE A 147 41.48 -2.89 -0.03
CA PHE A 147 40.70 -1.69 -0.28
C PHE A 147 39.47 -1.60 0.61
N VAL A 148 39.18 -0.40 1.11
CA VAL A 148 38.00 -0.10 1.94
C VAL A 148 37.42 1.23 1.42
N PHE A 149 36.14 1.22 1.08
CA PHE A 149 35.39 2.41 0.69
C PHE A 149 35.23 3.37 1.86
N ASP A 150 35.16 4.65 1.58
CA ASP A 150 34.78 5.64 2.59
C ASP A 150 33.32 5.47 3.00
N TYR A 151 32.44 5.17 2.03
CA TYR A 151 31.01 4.93 2.23
C TYR A 151 30.53 3.74 1.43
N VAL A 152 29.67 2.93 2.03
CA VAL A 152 28.80 1.98 1.34
C VAL A 152 27.35 2.38 1.58
N ILE A 153 26.58 2.50 0.51
CA ILE A 153 25.15 2.79 0.55
C ILE A 153 24.43 1.50 0.18
N ILE A 154 23.63 0.95 1.10
CA ILE A 154 22.81 -0.23 0.87
C ILE A 154 21.39 0.22 0.64
N ASP A 155 20.90 0.08 -0.58
CA ASP A 155 19.51 0.36 -0.94
C ASP A 155 18.65 -0.92 -0.81
N GLU A 156 17.31 -0.76 -0.73
CA GLU A 156 16.34 -1.85 -0.49
C GLU A 156 16.73 -2.73 0.70
N SER A 157 17.22 -2.12 1.76
CA SER A 157 17.81 -2.81 2.91
C SER A 157 16.83 -3.65 3.74
N SER A 158 15.52 -3.50 3.52
CA SER A 158 14.51 -4.40 4.08
C SER A 158 14.66 -5.84 3.53
N GLN A 159 15.19 -6.00 2.31
CA GLN A 159 15.42 -7.28 1.65
C GLN A 159 16.81 -7.87 1.88
N VAL A 160 17.71 -7.11 2.49
CA VAL A 160 19.10 -7.54 2.69
C VAL A 160 19.22 -8.28 4.02
N ASP A 161 19.59 -9.54 3.95
CA ASP A 161 19.85 -10.37 5.13
C ASP A 161 21.15 -9.98 5.85
N LEU A 162 21.25 -10.36 7.12
CA LEU A 162 22.36 -9.97 7.99
C LEU A 162 23.72 -10.51 7.50
N ILE A 163 23.76 -11.71 6.93
CA ILE A 163 25.02 -12.34 6.50
C ILE A 163 25.59 -11.61 5.30
N THR A 164 24.77 -11.32 4.31
CA THR A 164 25.20 -10.58 3.12
C THR A 164 25.48 -9.11 3.42
N ALA A 165 24.77 -8.52 4.38
CA ALA A 165 25.05 -7.18 4.87
C ALA A 165 26.45 -7.07 5.50
N ILE A 166 26.85 -8.04 6.33
CA ILE A 166 28.19 -8.07 6.95
C ILE A 166 29.30 -8.05 5.90
N ILE A 167 29.10 -8.77 4.77
CA ILE A 167 30.06 -8.74 3.66
C ILE A 167 30.24 -7.32 3.11
N ALA A 168 29.13 -6.60 2.88
CA ALA A 168 29.19 -5.21 2.43
C ALA A 168 29.78 -4.28 3.51
N MET A 169 29.39 -4.47 4.77
CA MET A 169 29.92 -3.70 5.91
C MET A 169 31.45 -3.85 6.06
N SER A 170 31.99 -5.04 5.76
CA SER A 170 33.44 -5.28 5.83
C SER A 170 34.24 -4.50 4.77
N CYS A 171 33.56 -3.86 3.81
CA CYS A 171 34.16 -3.12 2.71
C CYS A 171 34.15 -1.60 2.91
N CYS A 172 33.67 -1.08 4.04
CA CYS A 172 33.51 0.37 4.23
C CYS A 172 33.95 0.88 5.61
N ARG A 173 34.22 2.18 5.69
CA ARG A 173 34.43 2.91 6.95
C ARG A 173 33.10 3.43 7.50
N ASN A 174 32.22 3.91 6.62
CA ASN A 174 30.92 4.46 6.97
C ASN A 174 29.85 3.75 6.14
N MET A 175 28.65 3.61 6.69
CA MET A 175 27.55 2.96 6.02
C MET A 175 26.29 3.80 6.06
N VAL A 176 25.59 3.86 4.94
CA VAL A 176 24.25 4.46 4.81
C VAL A 176 23.27 3.36 4.44
N ILE A 177 22.23 3.19 5.24
CA ILE A 177 21.20 2.20 5.01
C ILE A 177 19.96 2.91 4.51
N VAL A 178 19.57 2.58 3.28
CA VAL A 178 18.35 3.10 2.63
C VAL A 178 17.35 1.96 2.52
N GLY A 179 16.13 2.19 2.93
CA GLY A 179 15.09 1.17 2.86
C GLY A 179 13.85 1.55 3.64
N ASP A 180 12.83 0.73 3.49
CA ASP A 180 11.53 0.95 4.10
C ASP A 180 11.12 -0.30 4.88
N SER A 181 10.94 -0.14 6.19
CA SER A 181 10.51 -1.24 7.08
C SER A 181 9.04 -1.65 6.88
N MET A 182 8.27 -0.83 6.14
CA MET A 182 6.89 -1.13 5.75
C MET A 182 6.79 -1.76 4.36
N GLN A 183 7.93 -2.08 3.72
CA GLN A 183 8.01 -2.91 2.53
C GLN A 183 8.43 -4.33 2.87
N LEU A 184 8.35 -5.23 1.88
CA LEU A 184 8.58 -6.66 2.08
C LEU A 184 9.96 -6.93 2.69
N PRO A 185 10.02 -7.74 3.75
CA PRO A 185 11.28 -8.15 4.36
C PRO A 185 12.01 -9.20 3.51
N GLN A 186 13.23 -9.51 3.88
CA GLN A 186 13.99 -10.61 3.31
C GLN A 186 13.22 -11.94 3.39
N ILE A 187 13.42 -12.80 2.40
CA ILE A 187 12.87 -14.15 2.39
C ILE A 187 13.97 -15.14 2.80
N VAL A 188 13.82 -15.72 3.96
CA VAL A 188 14.71 -16.80 4.40
C VAL A 188 14.19 -18.14 3.88
N PRO A 189 15.00 -18.91 3.12
CA PRO A 189 14.58 -20.21 2.64
C PRO A 189 14.17 -21.15 3.79
N SER A 190 13.08 -21.88 3.56
CA SER A 190 12.49 -22.73 4.62
C SER A 190 13.41 -23.81 5.15
N GLU A 191 14.26 -24.34 4.29
CA GLU A 191 15.26 -25.34 4.63
C GLU A 191 16.38 -24.81 5.52
N VAL A 192 16.65 -23.50 5.51
CA VAL A 192 17.70 -22.85 6.31
C VAL A 192 17.21 -22.51 7.72
N ILE A 193 15.91 -22.25 7.88
CA ILE A 193 15.34 -21.75 9.14
C ILE A 193 15.64 -22.65 10.36
N PRO A 194 15.45 -23.99 10.29
CA PRO A 194 15.73 -24.84 11.46
C PRO A 194 17.20 -24.79 11.90
N GLN A 195 18.10 -24.81 10.93
CA GLN A 195 19.54 -24.76 11.18
C GLN A 195 19.96 -23.38 11.73
N ALA A 196 19.47 -22.30 11.16
CA ALA A 196 19.74 -20.94 11.63
C ALA A 196 19.28 -20.73 13.08
N ARG A 197 18.09 -21.22 13.43
CA ARG A 197 17.58 -21.16 14.81
C ARG A 197 18.42 -21.99 15.80
N GLU A 198 18.86 -23.17 15.38
CA GLU A 198 19.70 -24.03 16.22
C GLU A 198 21.05 -23.37 16.49
N TYR A 199 21.71 -22.82 15.46
CA TYR A 199 22.96 -22.06 15.64
C TYR A 199 22.76 -20.82 16.51
N ALA A 200 21.69 -20.07 16.31
CA ALA A 200 21.38 -18.89 17.12
C ALA A 200 21.22 -19.26 18.61
N ARG A 201 20.59 -20.41 18.91
CA ARG A 201 20.44 -20.92 20.25
C ARG A 201 21.77 -21.36 20.85
N GLN A 202 22.56 -22.13 20.10
CA GLN A 202 23.87 -22.65 20.57
C GLN A 202 24.85 -21.51 20.85
N MET A 203 24.89 -20.50 20.02
CA MET A 203 25.77 -19.34 20.12
C MET A 203 25.19 -18.21 20.98
N GLN A 204 24.03 -18.40 21.61
CA GLN A 204 23.34 -17.39 22.41
C GLN A 204 23.25 -16.03 21.69
N VAL A 205 22.90 -16.06 20.40
CA VAL A 205 22.82 -14.87 19.55
C VAL A 205 21.78 -13.90 20.13
N HIS A 206 22.16 -12.62 20.25
CA HIS A 206 21.26 -11.59 20.74
C HIS A 206 20.02 -11.48 19.81
N PRO A 207 18.79 -11.31 20.32
CA PRO A 207 17.56 -11.30 19.51
C PRO A 207 17.58 -10.34 18.33
N SER A 208 18.24 -9.20 18.47
CA SER A 208 18.37 -8.21 17.38
C SER A 208 19.21 -8.70 16.19
N TYR A 209 19.97 -9.76 16.35
CA TYR A 209 20.75 -10.41 15.29
C TYR A 209 20.11 -11.71 14.80
N ASP A 210 18.85 -11.97 15.13
CA ASP A 210 18.13 -13.15 14.64
C ASP A 210 17.99 -13.09 13.11
N TYR A 211 18.78 -13.90 12.42
CA TYR A 211 18.83 -13.97 10.95
C TYR A 211 17.47 -14.27 10.32
N VAL A 212 16.62 -15.01 11.02
CA VAL A 212 15.30 -15.40 10.51
C VAL A 212 14.30 -14.23 10.60
N LYS A 213 14.47 -13.35 11.60
CA LYS A 213 13.51 -12.27 11.89
C LYS A 213 13.91 -10.92 11.33
N HIS A 214 15.21 -10.66 11.25
CA HIS A 214 15.72 -9.31 10.97
C HIS A 214 16.45 -9.20 9.65
N SER A 215 16.05 -8.24 8.84
CA SER A 215 16.89 -7.67 7.81
C SER A 215 17.90 -6.69 8.43
N ILE A 216 18.85 -6.19 7.64
CA ILE A 216 19.85 -5.24 8.15
C ILE A 216 19.21 -3.99 8.75
N ILE A 217 18.20 -3.41 8.10
CA ILE A 217 17.53 -2.20 8.60
C ILE A 217 16.78 -2.45 9.92
N SER A 218 16.06 -3.57 10.04
CA SER A 218 15.34 -3.89 11.27
C SER A 218 16.25 -4.28 12.41
N SER A 219 17.35 -4.97 12.14
CA SER A 219 18.39 -5.27 13.10
C SER A 219 19.05 -4.02 13.68
N LEU A 220 19.49 -3.10 12.81
CA LEU A 220 20.11 -1.85 13.24
C LEU A 220 19.17 -0.98 14.08
N LYS A 221 17.90 -0.87 13.69
CA LYS A 221 16.87 -0.18 14.48
C LYS A 221 16.65 -0.82 15.86
N ALA A 222 16.76 -2.14 15.95
CA ALA A 222 16.60 -2.86 17.22
C ALA A 222 17.82 -2.71 18.14
N ILE A 223 19.02 -2.50 17.57
CA ILE A 223 20.27 -2.35 18.33
C ILE A 223 20.49 -0.91 18.79
N TYR A 224 20.25 0.04 17.88
CA TYR A 224 20.56 1.47 18.08
C TYR A 224 19.28 2.28 18.21
N SER A 225 18.86 2.57 19.44
CA SER A 225 17.66 3.38 19.72
C SER A 225 17.77 4.84 19.19
N ASN A 226 19.00 5.37 19.09
CA ASN A 226 19.28 6.74 18.67
C ASN A 226 19.96 6.81 17.30
N LEU A 227 19.70 5.83 16.42
CA LEU A 227 20.26 5.85 15.07
C LEU A 227 19.77 7.08 14.32
N PRO A 228 20.69 7.92 13.76
CA PRO A 228 20.26 9.04 12.91
C PRO A 228 19.40 8.52 11.76
N THR A 229 18.15 8.92 11.73
CA THR A 229 17.16 8.43 10.76
C THR A 229 16.43 9.59 10.13
N VAL A 230 16.40 9.63 8.80
CA VAL A 230 15.65 10.61 8.01
C VAL A 230 14.57 9.88 7.24
N LEU A 231 13.33 10.28 7.42
CA LEU A 231 12.22 9.79 6.60
C LEU A 231 12.10 10.66 5.35
N LEU A 232 12.28 10.05 4.16
CA LEU A 232 11.95 10.69 2.89
C LEU A 232 10.43 10.71 2.74
N ARG A 233 9.85 11.88 2.84
CA ARG A 233 8.39 12.04 2.97
C ARG A 233 7.70 12.35 1.65
N GLU A 234 8.40 12.91 0.68
CA GLU A 234 7.79 13.33 -0.57
C GLU A 234 7.57 12.15 -1.52
N HIS A 235 6.35 12.04 -2.02
CA HIS A 235 5.95 10.98 -2.94
C HIS A 235 5.49 11.59 -4.27
N TYR A 236 6.12 11.13 -5.38
CA TYR A 236 5.91 11.67 -6.74
C TYR A 236 5.36 10.65 -7.73
N ARG A 237 5.15 9.41 -7.31
CA ARG A 237 4.95 8.27 -8.22
C ARG A 237 3.48 7.96 -8.48
N CYS A 238 2.74 7.63 -7.42
CA CYS A 238 1.40 7.10 -7.52
C CYS A 238 0.35 8.21 -7.53
N HIS A 239 -0.79 7.94 -8.16
CA HIS A 239 -1.97 8.79 -8.04
C HIS A 239 -2.29 9.06 -6.56
N PRO A 240 -2.68 10.30 -6.18
CA PRO A 240 -2.94 10.67 -4.80
C PRO A 240 -3.87 9.70 -4.05
N LEU A 241 -4.99 9.30 -4.65
CA LEU A 241 -5.93 8.36 -4.03
C LEU A 241 -5.34 6.96 -3.80
N ILE A 242 -4.37 6.53 -4.60
CA ILE A 242 -3.71 5.23 -4.41
C ILE A 242 -2.76 5.29 -3.23
N ILE A 243 -1.85 6.27 -3.23
CA ILE A 243 -0.82 6.34 -2.19
C ILE A 243 -1.36 6.85 -0.85
N ASP A 244 -2.46 7.59 -0.84
CA ASP A 244 -3.06 8.09 0.39
C ASP A 244 -3.60 6.94 1.26
N PHE A 245 -4.07 5.83 0.67
CA PHE A 245 -4.35 4.62 1.43
C PHE A 245 -3.13 4.12 2.20
N CYS A 246 -1.98 3.99 1.52
CA CYS A 246 -0.74 3.58 2.17
C CYS A 246 -0.30 4.58 3.23
N ASN A 247 -0.42 5.88 2.94
CA ASN A 247 -0.09 6.95 3.86
C ASN A 247 -0.91 6.89 5.16
N GLN A 248 -2.21 6.67 5.03
CA GLN A 248 -3.11 6.55 6.19
C GLN A 248 -2.87 5.27 6.98
N GLN A 249 -2.65 4.15 6.30
CA GLN A 249 -2.62 2.82 6.90
C GLN A 249 -1.23 2.45 7.47
N PHE A 250 -0.14 2.88 6.83
CA PHE A 250 1.21 2.39 7.11
C PHE A 250 2.24 3.48 7.46
N TYR A 251 1.97 4.75 7.12
CA TYR A 251 2.95 5.84 7.31
C TYR A 251 2.47 6.96 8.23
N ASP A 252 1.44 6.72 9.05
CA ASP A 252 0.90 7.69 10.02
C ASP A 252 0.58 9.06 9.39
N LYS A 253 0.18 9.09 8.13
CA LYS A 253 -0.08 10.34 7.35
C LYS A 253 1.14 11.25 7.23
N LYS A 254 2.36 10.69 7.29
CA LYS A 254 3.60 11.47 7.22
C LYS A 254 4.07 11.74 5.79
N LEU A 255 3.57 11.03 4.79
CA LEU A 255 3.94 11.25 3.40
C LEU A 255 3.32 12.55 2.88
N ILE A 256 4.10 13.27 2.10
CA ILE A 256 3.69 14.49 1.38
C ILE A 256 3.50 14.09 -0.08
N ILE A 257 2.26 14.08 -0.52
CA ILE A 257 1.92 13.68 -1.89
C ILE A 257 2.17 14.85 -2.82
N LYS A 258 3.11 14.67 -3.75
CA LYS A 258 3.55 15.64 -4.76
C LYS A 258 3.27 15.20 -6.19
N SER A 259 2.63 14.05 -6.38
CA SER A 259 2.22 13.60 -7.71
C SER A 259 1.18 14.56 -8.30
N GLU A 260 1.40 14.97 -9.54
CA GLU A 260 0.41 15.74 -10.29
C GLU A 260 -0.82 14.88 -10.57
N TRP A 261 -1.99 15.50 -10.44
CA TRP A 261 -3.24 14.80 -10.63
C TRP A 261 -4.21 15.62 -11.48
N THR A 262 -4.93 14.92 -12.34
CA THR A 262 -6.10 15.46 -13.06
C THR A 262 -7.34 14.67 -12.64
N ASP A 263 -8.48 15.36 -12.49
CA ASP A 263 -9.73 14.67 -12.15
C ASP A 263 -9.98 13.47 -13.09
N PRO A 264 -10.30 12.30 -12.52
CA PRO A 264 -10.56 11.12 -13.33
C PRO A 264 -11.77 11.42 -14.24
N LYS A 265 -11.59 11.20 -15.55
CA LYS A 265 -12.71 11.18 -16.47
C LYS A 265 -13.62 10.02 -16.10
N GLU A 266 -14.93 10.19 -16.31
CA GLU A 266 -15.92 9.14 -16.10
C GLU A 266 -15.45 7.81 -16.75
N GLY A 267 -15.42 6.71 -16.00
CA GLY A 267 -14.89 5.42 -16.45
C GLY A 267 -13.38 5.20 -16.27
N ASN A 268 -12.65 6.11 -15.60
CA ASN A 268 -11.20 6.00 -15.39
C ASN A 268 -10.81 6.27 -13.93
N HIS A 269 -11.62 5.85 -12.97
CA HIS A 269 -11.32 6.04 -11.57
C HIS A 269 -10.01 5.31 -11.19
N PRO A 270 -9.09 5.92 -10.39
CA PRO A 270 -7.81 5.32 -10.03
C PRO A 270 -7.91 4.07 -9.16
N LEU A 271 -9.07 3.83 -8.58
CA LEU A 271 -9.34 2.67 -7.73
C LEU A 271 -10.54 1.90 -8.26
N ALA A 272 -10.37 0.58 -8.43
CA ALA A 272 -11.45 -0.29 -8.88
C ALA A 272 -11.46 -1.63 -8.12
N ILE A 273 -12.63 -2.23 -7.99
CA ILE A 273 -12.85 -3.58 -7.51
C ILE A 273 -13.69 -4.34 -8.53
N VAL A 274 -13.24 -5.52 -8.89
CA VAL A 274 -13.96 -6.46 -9.75
C VAL A 274 -14.19 -7.74 -8.98
N THR A 275 -15.44 -8.11 -8.77
CA THR A 275 -15.78 -9.30 -7.99
C THR A 275 -16.07 -10.49 -8.88
N VAL A 276 -15.71 -11.69 -8.38
CA VAL A 276 -16.05 -12.98 -8.98
C VAL A 276 -16.73 -13.89 -7.98
N ARG A 277 -17.65 -14.75 -8.43
CA ARG A 277 -18.30 -15.74 -7.59
C ARG A 277 -18.77 -16.97 -8.38
N HIS A 278 -19.03 -18.06 -7.69
CA HIS A 278 -19.81 -19.17 -8.24
C HIS A 278 -21.31 -18.81 -8.32
N ALA A 279 -22.07 -19.58 -9.10
CA ALA A 279 -23.52 -19.48 -9.14
C ALA A 279 -24.13 -19.72 -7.74
N ASP A 280 -23.56 -20.63 -6.97
CA ASP A 280 -23.78 -20.77 -5.54
C ASP A 280 -22.90 -19.76 -4.80
N ARG A 281 -23.52 -18.76 -4.18
CA ARG A 281 -22.82 -17.65 -3.51
C ARG A 281 -21.95 -18.08 -2.33
N GLU A 282 -22.34 -19.13 -1.63
CA GLU A 282 -21.62 -19.60 -0.44
C GLU A 282 -20.42 -20.47 -0.79
N ARG A 283 -20.34 -20.93 -2.04
CA ARG A 283 -19.23 -21.77 -2.49
C ARG A 283 -17.95 -20.94 -2.64
N PRO A 284 -16.87 -21.33 -1.96
CA PRO A 284 -15.57 -20.68 -2.12
C PRO A 284 -15.03 -20.80 -3.56
N CYS A 285 -14.39 -19.72 -4.04
CA CYS A 285 -13.74 -19.68 -5.35
C CYS A 285 -12.29 -20.15 -5.29
N ALA A 286 -11.65 -20.03 -4.11
CA ALA A 286 -10.25 -20.38 -3.90
C ALA A 286 -10.07 -21.87 -3.61
N ASP A 287 -9.13 -22.48 -4.33
CA ASP A 287 -8.72 -23.87 -4.15
C ASP A 287 -7.29 -23.94 -3.62
N TYR A 288 -7.04 -24.79 -2.62
CA TYR A 288 -5.70 -25.10 -2.15
C TYR A 288 -5.12 -26.28 -2.93
N LYS A 289 -4.06 -26.04 -3.70
CA LYS A 289 -3.39 -27.07 -4.52
C LYS A 289 -1.99 -27.36 -3.96
N GLY A 290 -1.91 -28.37 -3.10
CA GLY A 290 -0.66 -28.86 -2.53
C GLY A 290 0.03 -27.85 -1.61
N LYS A 291 0.76 -26.89 -2.15
CA LYS A 291 1.52 -25.89 -1.35
C LYS A 291 1.08 -24.45 -1.59
N SER A 292 0.01 -24.22 -2.39
CA SER A 292 -0.35 -22.88 -2.83
C SER A 292 -1.83 -22.76 -3.16
N TRP A 293 -2.36 -21.54 -3.06
CA TRP A 293 -3.73 -21.21 -3.39
C TRP A 293 -3.87 -20.81 -4.86
N VAL A 294 -5.00 -21.15 -5.46
CA VAL A 294 -5.42 -20.75 -6.81
C VAL A 294 -6.91 -20.41 -6.81
N ASN A 295 -7.33 -19.49 -7.67
CA ASN A 295 -8.73 -19.14 -7.88
C ASN A 295 -8.97 -19.03 -9.38
N LYS A 296 -9.63 -20.05 -9.94
CA LYS A 296 -9.84 -20.14 -11.38
C LYS A 296 -10.70 -19.02 -11.94
N LEU A 297 -11.71 -18.58 -11.18
CA LEU A 297 -12.57 -17.47 -11.60
C LEU A 297 -11.83 -16.14 -11.64
N GLU A 298 -10.97 -15.88 -10.65
CA GLU A 298 -10.11 -14.70 -10.69
C GLU A 298 -9.11 -14.75 -11.86
N GLN A 299 -8.55 -15.93 -12.19
CA GLN A 299 -7.64 -16.07 -13.35
C GLN A 299 -8.32 -15.66 -14.65
N LEU A 300 -9.53 -16.15 -14.89
CA LEU A 300 -10.31 -15.79 -16.07
C LEU A 300 -10.66 -14.30 -16.08
N LYS A 301 -11.07 -13.78 -14.94
CA LYS A 301 -11.44 -12.37 -14.82
C LYS A 301 -10.25 -11.43 -15.00
N VAL A 302 -9.09 -11.78 -14.49
CA VAL A 302 -7.82 -11.05 -14.76
C VAL A 302 -7.54 -10.99 -16.27
N CYS A 303 -7.73 -12.10 -16.99
CA CYS A 303 -7.55 -12.11 -18.43
C CYS A 303 -8.55 -11.21 -19.16
N GLU A 304 -9.81 -11.17 -18.72
CA GLU A 304 -10.84 -10.27 -19.25
C GLU A 304 -10.51 -8.80 -19.01
N GLU A 305 -10.14 -8.44 -17.77
CA GLU A 305 -9.79 -7.06 -17.41
C GLU A 305 -8.52 -6.60 -18.12
N PHE A 306 -7.53 -7.47 -18.25
CA PHE A 306 -6.33 -7.19 -19.05
C PHE A 306 -6.71 -6.87 -20.51
N ASN A 307 -7.61 -7.66 -21.12
CA ASN A 307 -8.13 -7.38 -22.46
C ASN A 307 -8.84 -6.03 -22.52
N ARG A 308 -9.74 -5.77 -21.59
CA ARG A 308 -10.49 -4.51 -21.51
C ARG A 308 -9.55 -3.30 -21.49
N LEU A 309 -8.54 -3.36 -20.62
CA LEU A 309 -7.55 -2.28 -20.50
C LEU A 309 -6.70 -2.13 -21.76
N THR A 310 -6.25 -3.25 -22.34
CA THR A 310 -5.46 -3.22 -23.59
C THR A 310 -6.28 -2.66 -24.76
N CYS A 311 -7.55 -3.05 -24.88
CA CYS A 311 -8.45 -2.51 -25.89
C CYS A 311 -8.72 -0.99 -25.68
N SER A 312 -8.60 -0.49 -24.46
CA SER A 312 -8.67 0.93 -24.15
C SER A 312 -7.37 1.69 -24.43
N GLY A 313 -6.35 1.02 -24.98
CA GLY A 313 -5.07 1.63 -25.35
C GLY A 313 -4.01 1.64 -24.24
N ILE A 314 -4.28 1.01 -23.10
CA ILE A 314 -3.31 0.91 -22.00
C ILE A 314 -2.38 -0.28 -22.25
N THR A 315 -1.07 -0.02 -22.31
CA THR A 315 -0.05 -1.05 -22.59
C THR A 315 0.83 -1.40 -21.40
N ASP A 316 0.98 -0.49 -20.43
CA ASP A 316 1.81 -0.69 -19.25
C ASP A 316 1.00 -1.26 -18.07
N ILE A 317 0.58 -2.52 -18.21
CA ILE A 317 -0.24 -3.24 -17.25
C ILE A 317 0.61 -4.24 -16.49
N GLY A 318 0.50 -4.26 -15.16
CA GLY A 318 1.08 -5.28 -14.30
C GLY A 318 0.01 -6.17 -13.67
N VAL A 319 0.25 -7.46 -13.64
CA VAL A 319 -0.61 -8.42 -12.95
C VAL A 319 0.14 -8.99 -11.76
N ILE A 320 -0.36 -8.77 -10.55
CA ILE A 320 0.26 -9.21 -9.31
C ILE A 320 -0.67 -10.06 -8.47
N THR A 321 -0.10 -11.01 -7.75
CA THR A 321 -0.84 -11.90 -6.84
C THR A 321 0.06 -12.36 -5.69
N PRO A 322 -0.50 -12.73 -4.53
CA PRO A 322 0.29 -13.28 -3.43
C PRO A 322 0.89 -14.66 -3.73
N PHE A 323 0.28 -15.44 -4.63
CA PHE A 323 0.60 -16.86 -4.79
C PHE A 323 1.19 -17.20 -6.15
N ARG A 324 2.39 -17.82 -6.13
CA ARG A 324 3.11 -18.22 -7.34
C ARG A 324 2.34 -19.17 -8.26
N SER A 325 1.63 -20.15 -7.68
CA SER A 325 0.83 -21.09 -8.48
C SER A 325 -0.28 -20.38 -9.25
N HIS A 326 -0.85 -19.32 -8.67
CA HIS A 326 -1.86 -18.51 -9.32
C HIS A 326 -1.28 -17.67 -10.45
N ALA A 327 -0.14 -17.00 -10.22
CA ALA A 327 0.57 -16.25 -11.25
C ALA A 327 0.94 -17.16 -12.44
N ASN A 328 1.53 -18.32 -12.16
CA ASN A 328 1.89 -19.29 -13.20
C ASN A 328 0.67 -19.79 -13.99
N ALA A 329 -0.49 -19.93 -13.33
CA ALA A 329 -1.72 -20.35 -14.02
C ALA A 329 -2.25 -19.26 -14.96
N ILE A 330 -2.20 -17.99 -14.56
CA ILE A 330 -2.56 -16.85 -15.42
C ILE A 330 -1.63 -16.82 -16.66
N ASN A 331 -0.32 -16.94 -16.45
CA ASN A 331 0.67 -16.94 -17.55
C ASN A 331 0.48 -18.10 -18.53
N LYS A 332 -0.07 -19.24 -18.06
CA LYS A 332 -0.43 -20.37 -18.95
C LYS A 332 -1.71 -20.15 -19.74
N LEU A 333 -2.64 -19.35 -19.21
CA LEU A 333 -3.88 -19.03 -19.92
C LEU A 333 -3.62 -18.00 -21.03
N ARG A 334 -2.63 -17.10 -20.81
CA ARG A 334 -2.28 -16.05 -21.76
C ARG A 334 -0.78 -15.74 -21.70
N GLU A 335 -0.11 -15.96 -22.81
CA GLU A 335 1.36 -15.76 -22.93
C GLU A 335 1.77 -14.28 -22.94
N ASP A 336 0.88 -13.38 -23.32
CA ASP A 336 1.11 -11.93 -23.33
C ASP A 336 0.95 -11.27 -21.95
N ILE A 337 0.42 -11.98 -20.96
CA ILE A 337 0.36 -11.53 -19.58
C ILE A 337 1.62 -11.98 -18.83
N CYS A 338 2.30 -11.04 -18.20
CA CYS A 338 3.42 -11.34 -17.30
C CYS A 338 2.95 -11.16 -15.84
N ALA A 339 2.18 -12.14 -15.35
CA ALA A 339 1.77 -12.17 -13.96
C ALA A 339 2.91 -12.65 -13.06
N ASP A 340 3.14 -12.00 -11.94
CA ASP A 340 4.16 -12.42 -10.97
C ASP A 340 3.68 -12.24 -9.52
N THR A 341 4.45 -12.76 -8.59
CA THR A 341 4.19 -12.55 -7.17
C THR A 341 4.55 -11.13 -6.76
N ILE A 342 3.86 -10.62 -5.74
CA ILE A 342 4.11 -9.28 -5.18
C ILE A 342 5.60 -9.11 -4.82
N HIS A 343 6.25 -10.14 -4.26
CA HIS A 343 7.68 -10.13 -3.95
C HIS A 343 8.58 -9.90 -5.17
N LYS A 344 8.28 -10.55 -6.28
CA LYS A 344 9.06 -10.36 -7.52
C LYS A 344 8.75 -9.05 -8.24
N PHE A 345 7.64 -8.44 -7.89
CA PHE A 345 7.22 -7.16 -8.44
C PHE A 345 7.80 -5.96 -7.67
N GLN A 346 8.47 -6.21 -6.54
CA GLN A 346 9.15 -5.17 -5.79
C GLN A 346 10.23 -4.49 -6.65
N GLY A 347 10.35 -3.16 -6.54
CA GLY A 347 11.21 -2.36 -7.42
C GLY A 347 10.64 -2.08 -8.82
N ARG A 348 9.55 -2.75 -9.23
CA ARG A 348 8.86 -2.48 -10.49
C ARG A 348 7.62 -1.63 -10.24
N GLU A 349 7.18 -0.92 -11.26
CA GLU A 349 5.96 -0.12 -11.23
C GLU A 349 5.26 -0.18 -12.57
N LYS A 350 3.95 0.03 -12.60
CA LYS A 350 3.12 -0.03 -13.80
C LYS A 350 2.09 1.09 -13.80
N GLU A 351 1.69 1.52 -14.98
CA GLU A 351 0.60 2.49 -15.13
C GLU A 351 -0.69 1.97 -14.48
N VAL A 352 -1.05 0.73 -14.80
CA VAL A 352 -2.18 0.01 -14.20
C VAL A 352 -1.69 -1.28 -13.55
N VAL A 353 -2.14 -1.54 -12.33
CA VAL A 353 -1.90 -2.81 -11.65
C VAL A 353 -3.21 -3.52 -11.40
N ILE A 354 -3.31 -4.75 -11.89
CA ILE A 354 -4.37 -5.70 -11.54
C ILE A 354 -3.85 -6.56 -10.39
N PHE A 355 -4.47 -6.45 -9.23
CA PHE A 355 -4.13 -7.22 -8.04
C PHE A 355 -5.18 -8.29 -7.78
N SER A 356 -4.85 -9.56 -8.05
CA SER A 356 -5.69 -10.72 -7.76
C SER A 356 -5.41 -11.26 -6.37
N THR A 357 -6.41 -11.25 -5.49
CA THR A 357 -6.28 -11.61 -4.07
C THR A 357 -6.29 -13.10 -3.80
N VAL A 358 -6.95 -13.86 -4.67
CA VAL A 358 -7.05 -15.33 -4.70
C VAL A 358 -7.93 -15.94 -3.61
N LYS A 359 -7.77 -15.54 -2.34
CA LYS A 359 -8.48 -16.13 -1.19
C LYS A 359 -9.87 -15.53 -0.99
N ASP A 360 -10.79 -16.34 -0.51
CA ASP A 360 -12.17 -15.94 -0.20
C ASP A 360 -12.34 -15.34 1.19
N LYS A 361 -11.43 -15.67 2.12
CA LYS A 361 -11.49 -15.24 3.52
C LYS A 361 -10.10 -14.89 4.02
N VAL A 362 -10.05 -13.92 4.92
CA VAL A 362 -8.87 -13.57 5.71
C VAL A 362 -9.10 -14.05 7.13
N LYS A 363 -8.19 -14.85 7.65
CA LYS A 363 -8.25 -15.31 9.04
C LYS A 363 -7.69 -14.22 9.96
N VAL A 364 -8.45 -13.95 11.02
CA VAL A 364 -8.06 -13.10 12.14
C VAL A 364 -8.11 -14.02 13.36
N ASP A 365 -7.07 -14.07 14.14
CA ASP A 365 -7.00 -14.73 15.44
C ASP A 365 -7.04 -16.28 15.49
N GLU A 366 -6.66 -16.99 14.46
CA GLU A 366 -6.34 -18.42 14.64
C GLU A 366 -4.82 -18.61 14.84
N GLU A 367 -4.45 -19.39 15.86
CA GLU A 367 -3.10 -19.94 16.05
C GLU A 367 -2.77 -20.84 14.84
N TRP A 368 -2.20 -20.24 13.82
CA TRP A 368 -1.73 -21.01 12.68
C TRP A 368 -0.34 -21.55 12.97
N GLU A 369 -0.22 -22.86 13.02
CA GLU A 369 1.07 -23.57 13.04
C GLU A 369 1.83 -23.46 11.70
N SER A 370 1.98 -22.30 11.10
CA SER A 370 2.92 -22.14 10.01
C SER A 370 4.22 -21.52 10.52
N SER A 371 5.27 -22.28 10.43
CA SER A 371 6.62 -21.97 10.92
C SER A 371 7.33 -20.83 10.19
N TYR A 372 6.66 -19.99 9.42
CA TYR A 372 7.29 -19.12 8.43
C TYR A 372 7.06 -17.62 8.56
N SER A 373 6.12 -17.14 9.38
CA SER A 373 6.01 -15.71 9.65
C SER A 373 6.46 -15.38 11.06
N ALA A 374 7.17 -14.28 11.24
CA ALA A 374 7.56 -13.78 12.57
C ALA A 374 6.32 -13.38 13.39
N ASP A 375 5.20 -13.10 12.74
CA ASP A 375 3.89 -12.89 13.34
C ASP A 375 2.94 -14.02 12.91
N LYS A 376 2.81 -15.03 13.76
CA LYS A 376 2.00 -16.23 13.53
C LYS A 376 0.49 -15.96 13.43
N ARG A 377 0.06 -14.72 13.68
CA ARG A 377 -1.35 -14.33 13.80
C ARG A 377 -1.94 -13.68 12.55
N VAL A 378 -1.11 -13.33 11.57
CA VAL A 378 -1.57 -12.59 10.38
C VAL A 378 -1.61 -13.48 9.16
N ASP A 379 -2.77 -13.57 8.51
CA ASP A 379 -2.90 -14.26 7.23
C ASP A 379 -1.98 -13.61 6.18
N PHE A 380 -1.31 -14.43 5.35
CA PHE A 380 -0.33 -13.98 4.38
C PHE A 380 -0.84 -12.83 3.50
N ILE A 381 -2.09 -12.90 3.01
CA ILE A 381 -2.67 -11.83 2.17
C ILE A 381 -3.00 -10.55 2.94
N ASN A 382 -2.91 -10.58 4.27
CA ASN A 382 -3.21 -9.45 5.14
C ASN A 382 -1.97 -8.79 5.75
N GLN A 383 -0.78 -9.26 5.39
CA GLN A 383 0.47 -8.64 5.85
C GLN A 383 0.57 -7.21 5.38
N SER A 384 0.95 -6.30 6.28
CA SER A 384 1.04 -4.85 6.00
C SER A 384 1.98 -4.55 4.85
N GLU A 385 3.16 -5.18 4.89
CA GLU A 385 4.21 -4.99 3.90
C GLU A 385 3.78 -5.48 2.51
N LEU A 386 3.01 -6.57 2.47
CA LEU A 386 2.52 -7.13 1.21
C LEU A 386 1.47 -6.22 0.57
N ILE A 387 0.48 -5.76 1.36
CA ILE A 387 -0.55 -4.83 0.85
C ILE A 387 0.07 -3.49 0.47
N ASN A 388 0.97 -2.96 1.29
CA ASN A 388 1.65 -1.70 1.00
C ASN A 388 2.41 -1.76 -0.34
N VAL A 389 3.18 -2.83 -0.56
CA VAL A 389 3.89 -3.03 -1.84
C VAL A 389 2.91 -3.22 -2.97
N ALA A 390 1.89 -4.06 -2.83
CA ALA A 390 0.91 -4.31 -3.89
C ALA A 390 0.22 -3.03 -4.37
N VAL A 391 -0.25 -2.19 -3.45
CA VAL A 391 -0.93 -0.93 -3.75
C VAL A 391 0.02 0.08 -4.38
N SER A 392 1.22 0.26 -3.80
CA SER A 392 2.18 1.26 -4.25
C SER A 392 2.88 0.94 -5.59
N ARG A 393 2.60 -0.20 -6.23
CA ARG A 393 3.09 -0.53 -7.58
C ARG A 393 2.29 0.14 -8.69
N ALA A 394 1.07 0.58 -8.42
CA ALA A 394 0.19 1.23 -9.38
C ALA A 394 0.47 2.74 -9.45
N LYS A 395 0.80 3.24 -10.64
CA LYS A 395 0.96 4.69 -10.86
C LYS A 395 -0.39 5.39 -10.97
N ASN A 396 -1.23 4.97 -11.91
CA ASN A 396 -2.44 5.67 -12.27
C ASN A 396 -3.72 4.93 -11.83
N ARG A 397 -3.71 3.57 -11.85
CA ARG A 397 -4.88 2.77 -11.50
C ARG A 397 -4.51 1.48 -10.79
N LEU A 398 -5.19 1.23 -9.69
CA LEU A 398 -5.20 -0.05 -8.97
C LEU A 398 -6.56 -0.72 -9.17
N GLU A 399 -6.54 -1.94 -9.68
CA GLU A 399 -7.74 -2.75 -9.91
C GLU A 399 -7.64 -4.05 -9.11
N LEU A 400 -8.51 -4.20 -8.10
CA LEU A 400 -8.57 -5.42 -7.29
C LEU A 400 -9.50 -6.43 -7.95
N VAL A 401 -9.00 -7.61 -8.25
CA VAL A 401 -9.82 -8.76 -8.65
C VAL A 401 -9.92 -9.69 -7.45
N MET A 402 -11.13 -9.94 -6.97
CA MET A 402 -11.35 -10.70 -5.74
C MET A 402 -12.65 -11.48 -5.76
N SER A 403 -12.76 -12.49 -4.89
CA SER A 403 -14.03 -13.17 -4.68
C SER A 403 -15.05 -12.25 -4.01
N GLN A 404 -16.32 -12.42 -4.35
CA GLN A 404 -17.41 -11.67 -3.71
C GLN A 404 -17.52 -11.99 -2.23
N LEU A 405 -17.20 -13.20 -1.80
CA LEU A 405 -17.15 -13.56 -0.39
C LEU A 405 -16.14 -12.70 0.38
N LEU A 406 -14.94 -12.53 -0.15
CA LEU A 406 -13.94 -11.65 0.47
C LEU A 406 -14.40 -10.19 0.49
N PHE A 407 -14.97 -9.70 -0.61
CA PHE A 407 -15.49 -8.33 -0.72
C PHE A 407 -16.58 -8.02 0.32
N GLU A 408 -17.46 -8.97 0.59
CA GLU A 408 -18.60 -8.80 1.52
C GLU A 408 -18.21 -9.06 2.98
N GLN A 409 -17.30 -10.01 3.25
CA GLN A 409 -17.01 -10.54 4.57
C GLN A 409 -15.64 -10.18 5.13
N ALA A 410 -14.81 -9.41 4.41
CA ALA A 410 -13.50 -9.02 4.91
C ALA A 410 -13.61 -8.23 6.22
N PRO A 411 -13.00 -8.70 7.33
CA PRO A 411 -13.12 -8.02 8.62
C PRO A 411 -12.49 -6.62 8.55
N LEU A 412 -13.13 -5.65 9.22
CA LEU A 412 -12.67 -4.26 9.27
C LEU A 412 -11.34 -4.08 10.03
N SER A 413 -10.95 -5.09 10.80
CA SER A 413 -9.65 -5.13 11.47
C SER A 413 -8.50 -5.57 10.56
N THR A 414 -8.77 -5.92 9.31
CA THR A 414 -7.77 -6.40 8.36
C THR A 414 -7.34 -5.32 7.37
N ASN A 415 -6.09 -5.38 6.88
CA ASN A 415 -5.58 -4.46 5.88
C ASN A 415 -6.36 -4.54 4.56
N ILE A 416 -6.74 -5.75 4.14
CA ILE A 416 -7.55 -5.94 2.93
C ILE A 416 -8.97 -5.39 3.11
N GLY A 417 -9.58 -5.58 4.29
CA GLY A 417 -10.88 -5.00 4.63
C GLY A 417 -10.83 -3.47 4.67
N ASN A 418 -9.73 -2.91 5.19
CA ASN A 418 -9.47 -1.47 5.16
C ASN A 418 -9.33 -0.95 3.73
N LEU A 419 -8.63 -1.68 2.84
CA LEU A 419 -8.48 -1.31 1.44
C LEU A 419 -9.83 -1.33 0.70
N ILE A 420 -10.64 -2.36 0.88
CA ILE A 420 -11.99 -2.43 0.32
C ILE A 420 -12.83 -1.24 0.77
N ARG A 421 -12.83 -0.95 2.07
CA ARG A 421 -13.57 0.19 2.64
C ARG A 421 -13.07 1.52 2.11
N TYR A 422 -11.76 1.69 1.99
CA TYR A 422 -11.15 2.89 1.44
C TYR A 422 -11.59 3.13 -0.01
N ILE A 423 -11.58 2.08 -0.84
CA ILE A 423 -12.05 2.15 -2.23
C ILE A 423 -13.54 2.54 -2.30
N LYS A 424 -14.38 1.92 -1.46
CA LYS A 424 -15.81 2.27 -1.35
C LYS A 424 -16.02 3.72 -0.93
N TYR A 425 -15.28 4.18 0.07
CA TYR A 425 -15.37 5.55 0.57
C TYR A 425 -15.00 6.60 -0.48
N ASN A 426 -13.97 6.33 -1.26
CA ASN A 426 -13.52 7.21 -2.36
C ASN A 426 -14.31 7.01 -3.65
N LYS A 427 -15.48 6.36 -3.61
CA LYS A 427 -16.35 6.12 -4.77
C LYS A 427 -15.65 5.39 -5.92
N GLY A 428 -14.70 4.50 -5.61
CA GLY A 428 -14.03 3.65 -6.58
C GLY A 428 -15.02 2.83 -7.40
N GLU A 429 -14.64 2.49 -8.61
CA GLU A 429 -15.46 1.65 -9.48
C GLU A 429 -15.62 0.26 -8.88
N ILE A 430 -16.86 -0.23 -8.76
CA ILE A 430 -17.15 -1.58 -8.26
C ILE A 430 -17.96 -2.30 -9.31
N THR A 431 -17.37 -3.33 -9.88
CA THR A 431 -17.99 -4.17 -10.90
C THR A 431 -18.37 -5.51 -10.27
N PHE A 432 -19.66 -5.82 -10.32
CA PHE A 432 -20.20 -7.11 -9.90
C PHE A 432 -20.35 -8.03 -11.10
N GLN A 433 -20.21 -9.33 -10.87
CA GLN A 433 -20.32 -10.33 -11.93
C GLN A 433 -21.72 -10.36 -12.59
N SER A 434 -22.76 -9.97 -11.87
CA SER A 434 -24.12 -9.89 -12.42
C SER A 434 -24.91 -8.72 -11.83
N ILE A 435 -25.97 -8.31 -12.53
CA ILE A 435 -26.90 -7.29 -12.05
C ILE A 435 -27.58 -7.71 -10.73
N PHE A 436 -27.76 -9.00 -10.49
CA PHE A 436 -28.35 -9.51 -9.25
C PHE A 436 -27.41 -9.29 -8.06
N ASP A 437 -26.10 -9.39 -8.26
CA ASP A 437 -25.12 -9.12 -7.23
C ASP A 437 -25.08 -7.64 -6.90
N TYR A 438 -25.19 -6.79 -7.91
CA TYR A 438 -25.31 -5.35 -7.75
C TYR A 438 -26.57 -4.99 -6.92
N LEU A 439 -27.72 -5.51 -7.31
CA LEU A 439 -28.99 -5.27 -6.62
C LEU A 439 -28.98 -5.76 -5.17
N TYR A 440 -28.38 -6.92 -4.93
CA TYR A 440 -28.24 -7.48 -3.60
C TYR A 440 -27.35 -6.61 -2.71
N HIS A 441 -26.20 -6.19 -3.21
CA HIS A 441 -25.26 -5.35 -2.45
C HIS A 441 -25.88 -4.01 -2.04
N HIS A 442 -26.72 -3.43 -2.90
CA HIS A 442 -27.39 -2.16 -2.62
C HIS A 442 -28.73 -2.32 -1.86
N ASN A 443 -29.00 -3.50 -1.30
CA ASN A 443 -30.27 -3.80 -0.62
C ASN A 443 -31.52 -3.48 -1.43
N LEU A 444 -31.42 -3.43 -2.75
CA LEU A 444 -32.54 -3.12 -3.62
C LEU A 444 -33.51 -4.29 -3.80
N ALA A 445 -33.10 -5.52 -3.41
CA ALA A 445 -33.93 -6.71 -3.55
C ALA A 445 -33.56 -7.91 -2.65
N PRO A 446 -33.49 -7.81 -1.32
CA PRO A 446 -33.15 -8.96 -0.49
C PRO A 446 -34.18 -10.11 -0.63
N ASP A 447 -35.49 -9.81 -0.76
CA ASP A 447 -36.55 -10.79 -0.89
C ASP A 447 -37.05 -10.99 -2.32
N ARG A 448 -36.61 -10.16 -3.27
CA ARG A 448 -37.07 -10.20 -4.66
C ARG A 448 -36.15 -10.99 -5.58
N GLU A 449 -35.03 -11.48 -5.12
CA GLU A 449 -34.09 -12.24 -5.97
C GLU A 449 -34.76 -13.45 -6.61
N ARG A 450 -35.59 -14.21 -5.84
CA ARG A 450 -36.38 -15.31 -6.38
C ARG A 450 -37.42 -14.86 -7.43
N SER A 451 -38.01 -13.69 -7.23
CA SER A 451 -39.00 -13.14 -8.17
C SER A 451 -38.33 -12.59 -9.41
N LEU A 452 -37.18 -11.94 -9.28
CA LEU A 452 -36.36 -11.47 -10.39
C LEU A 452 -35.78 -12.65 -11.19
N ARG A 453 -35.30 -13.71 -10.52
CA ARG A 453 -34.84 -14.93 -11.18
C ARG A 453 -35.97 -15.62 -11.99
N ARG A 454 -37.22 -15.56 -11.56
CA ARG A 454 -38.38 -16.07 -12.33
C ARG A 454 -38.70 -15.18 -13.53
N LEU A 455 -38.65 -13.87 -13.38
CA LEU A 455 -38.91 -12.91 -14.46
C LEU A 455 -37.84 -12.90 -15.56
N PHE A 456 -36.58 -13.08 -15.16
CA PHE A 456 -35.43 -13.06 -16.06
C PHE A 456 -34.77 -14.43 -16.23
N GLY A 457 -35.49 -15.52 -15.93
CA GLY A 457 -34.93 -16.87 -15.93
C GLY A 457 -34.24 -17.31 -17.22
N SER A 458 -34.73 -16.90 -18.36
CA SER A 458 -34.11 -17.19 -19.66
C SER A 458 -32.83 -16.34 -19.90
N TRP A 459 -32.84 -15.08 -19.47
CA TRP A 459 -31.68 -14.17 -19.60
C TRP A 459 -30.57 -14.58 -18.61
N TYR A 460 -30.95 -14.91 -17.39
CA TYR A 460 -30.02 -15.39 -16.37
C TYR A 460 -29.36 -16.72 -16.75
N ALA A 461 -30.12 -17.63 -17.39
CA ALA A 461 -29.59 -18.88 -17.91
C ALA A 461 -28.62 -18.65 -19.08
N SER A 462 -28.84 -17.63 -19.91
CA SER A 462 -27.92 -17.27 -21.01
C SER A 462 -26.62 -16.63 -20.51
N GLU A 463 -26.67 -15.79 -19.46
CA GLU A 463 -25.44 -15.27 -18.83
C GLU A 463 -24.63 -16.36 -18.14
N LEU A 464 -25.29 -17.32 -17.46
CA LEU A 464 -24.59 -18.46 -16.87
C LEU A 464 -23.96 -19.38 -17.91
N SER A 465 -24.53 -19.50 -19.11
CA SER A 465 -23.95 -20.28 -20.21
C SER A 465 -22.73 -19.64 -20.83
N LEU A 466 -22.59 -18.31 -20.79
CA LEU A 466 -21.40 -17.57 -21.24
C LEU A 466 -20.21 -17.74 -20.28
N ILE A 467 -20.44 -18.13 -19.03
CA ILE A 467 -19.38 -18.38 -18.03
C ILE A 467 -18.80 -19.80 -18.19
N HIS A 468 -19.42 -20.67 -18.96
CA HIS A 468 -19.00 -22.06 -19.20
C HIS A 468 -18.28 -22.29 -20.54
N ILE A 469 -18.08 -21.24 -21.33
CA ILE A 469 -17.24 -21.24 -22.53
C ILE A 469 -15.96 -20.48 -22.22
#